data_b28e4a682ca83ef40078d9329d074bb3
#
_entry.id   b28e4a682ca83ef40078d9329d074bb3
#
_cell.length_a   1.000
_cell.length_b   1.000
_cell.length_c   1.000
_cell.angle_alpha   90.00
_cell.angle_beta   90.00
_cell.angle_gamma   90.00
#
_symmetry.space_group_name_H-M   'P 1'
#
loop_
_entity.id
_entity.type
_entity.pdbx_description
1 polymer ?
#
loop_
_entity_poly.entity_id
_entity_poly.type
_entity_poly.pdbx_seq_one_letter_code
_entity_poly.pdbx_strand_id
1 'polypeptide(L)'
;YDECGMLWLVSQDDSSYINKSKKHIESVGQSIEQLSKKDAQKKYPIINFDDINEIYYEKKAGALMASRCCKNIVRKFKEEGGKVLLGEVKIDEKNLENKNSISFNGKNIGADKYVIACGPWNRKLLPKMLGKVTFISRQEVYYFGVPNDSVIKYNSDSMPCWLDLNSDNPSYYGIPFHLNKGFKISYDERSTPFDPDTSDRIPIPELVKRTKKYLYNRFPHLKNHPISETRVCQYENSFDGNFIINYHEENDNVIVLSGSSGHGFKLGPGLGELVKDILINDKDIPKEFDIGRLNNDNSSSQYYNAQIKYNKNKRLFN
;
A
#
# COMPACT_ATOMS: atom_id res chain seq x y z
N TYR A 1 0.18 12.94 10.77
CA TYR A 1 1.08 13.13 9.63
C TYR A 1 2.39 13.70 10.13
N ASP A 2 3.50 13.19 9.62
CA ASP A 2 4.86 13.65 9.89
C ASP A 2 5.46 14.08 8.54
N GLU A 3 5.58 15.40 8.31
CA GLU A 3 6.07 15.98 7.05
C GLU A 3 7.61 16.02 7.04
N CYS A 4 8.22 14.84 7.02
CA CYS A 4 9.68 14.70 6.99
C CYS A 4 10.30 14.71 5.57
N GLY A 5 9.47 14.82 4.54
CA GLY A 5 9.89 14.70 3.15
C GLY A 5 10.03 13.26 2.66
N MET A 6 10.33 13.14 1.36
CA MET A 6 10.62 11.86 0.69
C MET A 6 11.90 11.98 -0.13
N LEU A 7 12.80 11.02 0.04
CA LEU A 7 13.99 10.87 -0.77
C LEU A 7 13.78 9.75 -1.79
N TRP A 8 13.94 10.06 -3.06
CA TRP A 8 13.85 9.11 -4.16
C TRP A 8 15.27 8.76 -4.60
N LEU A 9 15.62 7.49 -4.51
CA LEU A 9 16.91 6.94 -4.91
C LEU A 9 16.69 6.13 -6.21
N VAL A 10 17.34 6.53 -7.29
CA VAL A 10 17.21 5.86 -8.58
C VAL A 10 18.54 5.21 -8.93
N SER A 11 18.58 3.89 -8.82
CA SER A 11 19.76 3.07 -9.13
C SER A 11 19.71 2.38 -10.48
N GLN A 12 18.62 2.54 -11.23
CA GLN A 12 18.44 1.98 -12.57
C GLN A 12 18.68 3.02 -13.66
N ASP A 13 18.99 2.55 -14.86
CA ASP A 13 19.19 3.43 -16.02
C ASP A 13 17.86 3.97 -16.59
N ASP A 14 16.73 3.33 -16.28
CA ASP A 14 15.39 3.77 -16.70
C ASP A 14 14.76 4.71 -15.68
N SER A 15 14.85 6.01 -15.97
CA SER A 15 14.23 7.08 -15.20
C SER A 15 12.75 7.36 -15.57
N SER A 16 12.11 6.53 -16.38
CA SER A 16 10.75 6.79 -16.90
C SER A 16 9.72 6.95 -15.78
N TYR A 17 9.80 6.14 -14.74
CA TYR A 17 8.89 6.22 -13.58
C TYR A 17 9.03 7.52 -12.81
N ILE A 18 10.26 7.91 -12.46
CA ILE A 18 10.50 9.16 -11.73
C ILE A 18 10.16 10.39 -12.57
N ASN A 19 10.44 10.36 -13.87
CA ASN A 19 10.10 11.47 -14.76
C ASN A 19 8.60 11.68 -14.91
N LYS A 20 7.79 10.60 -14.96
CA LYS A 20 6.33 10.69 -14.93
C LYS A 20 5.84 11.22 -13.58
N SER A 21 6.37 10.70 -12.48
CA SER A 21 6.03 11.14 -11.11
C SER A 21 6.35 12.62 -10.91
N LYS A 22 7.52 13.08 -11.37
CA LYS A 22 7.92 14.49 -11.32
C LYS A 22 6.92 15.39 -12.04
N LYS A 23 6.54 15.05 -13.28
CA LYS A 23 5.53 15.81 -14.04
C LYS A 23 4.20 15.92 -13.30
N HIS A 24 3.75 14.84 -12.65
CA HIS A 24 2.52 14.86 -11.86
C HIS A 24 2.65 15.73 -10.59
N ILE A 25 3.74 15.63 -9.86
CA ILE A 25 4.03 16.45 -8.69
C ILE A 25 4.02 17.93 -9.06
N GLU A 26 4.70 18.30 -10.17
CA GLU A 26 4.75 19.67 -10.67
C GLU A 26 3.40 20.16 -11.17
N SER A 27 2.58 19.30 -11.80
CA SER A 27 1.24 19.66 -12.31
C SER A 27 0.24 20.05 -11.21
N VAL A 28 0.47 19.58 -9.97
CA VAL A 28 -0.36 19.96 -8.80
C VAL A 28 0.28 21.08 -7.96
N GLY A 29 1.25 21.81 -8.53
CA GLY A 29 1.90 22.96 -7.90
C GLY A 29 2.89 22.60 -6.79
N GLN A 30 3.33 21.34 -6.73
CA GLN A 30 4.39 20.88 -5.82
C GLN A 30 5.72 20.81 -6.53
N SER A 31 6.82 20.76 -5.78
CA SER A 31 8.17 20.68 -6.31
C SER A 31 8.90 19.44 -5.85
N ILE A 32 9.73 18.92 -6.73
CA ILE A 32 10.70 17.88 -6.44
C ILE A 32 12.08 18.36 -6.87
N GLU A 33 13.04 18.35 -5.96
CA GLU A 33 14.38 18.86 -6.17
C GLU A 33 15.33 17.72 -6.52
N GLN A 34 16.17 17.89 -7.55
CA GLN A 34 17.25 16.95 -7.83
C GLN A 34 18.48 17.34 -7.01
N LEU A 35 19.03 16.40 -6.27
CA LEU A 35 20.21 16.59 -5.46
C LEU A 35 21.45 16.03 -6.15
N SER A 36 22.60 16.73 -6.06
CA SER A 36 23.85 16.10 -6.41
C SER A 36 24.19 15.00 -5.41
N LYS A 37 24.94 13.97 -5.84
CA LYS A 37 25.41 12.91 -4.93
C LYS A 37 26.20 13.49 -3.76
N LYS A 38 27.01 14.52 -4.01
CA LYS A 38 27.82 15.22 -2.99
C LYS A 38 26.95 15.91 -1.93
N ASP A 39 25.90 16.60 -2.36
CA ASP A 39 24.99 17.30 -1.44
C ASP A 39 24.15 16.30 -0.66
N ALA A 40 23.65 15.23 -1.31
CA ALA A 40 22.93 14.16 -0.67
C ALA A 40 23.80 13.46 0.40
N GLN A 41 25.05 13.13 0.10
CA GLN A 41 26.00 12.52 1.04
C GLN A 41 26.30 13.43 2.23
N LYS A 42 26.42 14.74 2.00
CA LYS A 42 26.61 15.73 3.08
C LYS A 42 25.36 15.84 3.96
N LYS A 43 24.18 15.83 3.37
CA LYS A 43 22.90 16.01 4.06
C LYS A 43 22.47 14.74 4.79
N TYR A 44 22.70 13.57 4.22
CA TYR A 44 22.28 12.26 4.73
C TYR A 44 23.48 11.29 4.83
N PRO A 45 24.44 11.55 5.72
CA PRO A 45 25.72 10.82 5.78
C PRO A 45 25.57 9.34 6.17
N ILE A 46 24.41 8.93 6.66
CA ILE A 46 24.12 7.55 7.05
C ILE A 46 23.70 6.67 5.85
N ILE A 47 23.43 7.28 4.69
CA ILE A 47 22.98 6.58 3.47
C ILE A 47 24.19 6.38 2.54
N ASN A 48 24.36 5.19 2.05
CA ASN A 48 25.30 4.91 0.97
C ASN A 48 24.62 5.19 -0.37
N PHE A 49 25.23 6.06 -1.19
CA PHE A 49 24.76 6.46 -2.51
C PHE A 49 25.63 5.94 -3.66
N ASP A 50 26.58 5.00 -3.41
CA ASP A 50 27.58 4.61 -4.42
C ASP A 50 26.93 4.10 -5.70
N ASP A 51 25.89 3.27 -5.59
CA ASP A 51 25.13 2.65 -6.69
C ASP A 51 23.90 3.46 -7.14
N ILE A 52 23.75 4.71 -6.69
CA ILE A 52 22.62 5.57 -7.06
C ILE A 52 23.02 6.49 -8.22
N ASN A 53 22.20 6.49 -9.27
CA ASN A 53 22.39 7.33 -10.44
C ASN A 53 21.79 8.73 -10.27
N GLU A 54 20.54 8.79 -9.77
CA GLU A 54 19.81 10.03 -9.57
C GLU A 54 19.18 10.07 -8.19
N ILE A 55 19.14 11.26 -7.59
CA ILE A 55 18.58 11.49 -6.26
C ILE A 55 17.62 12.66 -6.33
N TYR A 56 16.41 12.47 -5.85
CA TYR A 56 15.41 13.53 -5.79
C TYR A 56 14.85 13.68 -4.39
N TYR A 57 14.49 14.90 -4.02
CA TYR A 57 13.89 15.22 -2.73
C TYR A 57 12.56 15.93 -2.92
N GLU A 58 11.50 15.36 -2.35
CA GLU A 58 10.14 15.89 -2.31
C GLU A 58 9.86 16.39 -0.89
N LYS A 59 9.81 17.71 -0.73
CA LYS A 59 9.69 18.36 0.58
C LYS A 59 8.32 18.12 1.23
N LYS A 60 7.24 18.17 0.44
CA LYS A 60 5.85 18.07 0.91
C LYS A 60 5.32 16.62 1.04
N ALA A 61 6.23 15.70 1.24
CA ALA A 61 5.94 14.30 1.51
C ALA A 61 6.23 13.91 2.96
N GLY A 62 5.90 12.69 3.36
CA GLY A 62 6.19 12.23 4.72
C GLY A 62 5.46 10.96 5.11
N ALA A 63 5.34 10.70 6.41
CA ALA A 63 4.79 9.49 6.98
C ALA A 63 3.42 9.69 7.63
N LEU A 64 2.52 8.74 7.44
CA LEU A 64 1.25 8.64 8.14
C LEU A 64 1.33 7.60 9.26
N MET A 65 0.91 7.98 10.45
CA MET A 65 0.77 7.07 11.60
C MET A 65 -0.51 6.25 11.45
N ALA A 66 -0.50 5.24 10.53
CA ALA A 66 -1.68 4.53 10.06
C ALA A 66 -2.61 4.05 11.20
N SER A 67 -2.07 3.39 12.20
CA SER A 67 -2.86 2.91 13.35
C SER A 67 -3.54 4.06 14.13
N ARG A 68 -2.82 5.18 14.31
CA ARG A 68 -3.37 6.38 14.98
C ARG A 68 -4.45 7.04 14.13
N CYS A 69 -4.23 7.14 12.82
CA CYS A 69 -5.21 7.66 11.88
C CYS A 69 -6.51 6.86 11.92
N CYS A 70 -6.43 5.52 11.80
CA CYS A 70 -7.62 4.64 11.86
C CYS A 70 -8.37 4.80 13.20
N LYS A 71 -7.65 4.79 14.33
CA LYS A 71 -8.29 4.95 15.64
C LYS A 71 -9.01 6.29 15.76
N ASN A 72 -8.40 7.37 15.27
CA ASN A 72 -9.01 8.70 15.31
C ASN A 72 -10.23 8.82 14.40
N ILE A 73 -10.18 8.26 13.18
CA ILE A 73 -11.31 8.23 12.26
C ILE A 73 -12.49 7.47 12.90
N VAL A 74 -12.24 6.28 13.46
CA VAL A 74 -13.27 5.48 14.14
C VAL A 74 -13.86 6.24 15.33
N ARG A 75 -13.00 6.90 16.14
CA ARG A 75 -13.47 7.70 17.28
C ARG A 75 -14.38 8.84 16.80
N LYS A 76 -13.93 9.61 15.79
CA LYS A 76 -14.68 10.73 15.24
C LYS A 76 -16.02 10.29 14.63
N PHE A 77 -16.02 9.20 13.89
CA PHE A 77 -17.23 8.60 13.32
C PHE A 77 -18.27 8.26 14.39
N LYS A 78 -17.83 7.69 15.54
CA LYS A 78 -18.73 7.40 16.67
C LYS A 78 -19.25 8.66 17.35
N GLU A 79 -18.41 9.69 17.52
CA GLU A 79 -18.79 10.99 18.07
C GLU A 79 -19.86 11.68 17.22
N GLU A 80 -19.85 11.47 15.93
CA GLU A 80 -20.84 11.97 14.96
C GLU A 80 -22.10 11.09 14.85
N GLY A 81 -22.25 10.09 15.72
CA GLY A 81 -23.42 9.21 15.79
C GLY A 81 -23.31 7.92 14.97
N GLY A 82 -22.18 7.69 14.30
CA GLY A 82 -21.92 6.47 13.55
C GLY A 82 -21.78 5.24 14.46
N LYS A 83 -22.24 4.08 14.00
CA LYS A 83 -22.15 2.81 14.73
C LYS A 83 -21.06 1.94 14.15
N VAL A 84 -20.18 1.42 15.00
CA VAL A 84 -19.14 0.45 14.62
C VAL A 84 -19.47 -0.88 15.27
N LEU A 85 -19.73 -1.88 14.45
CA LEU A 85 -19.99 -3.26 14.85
C LEU A 85 -18.79 -4.14 14.47
N LEU A 86 -18.38 -5.00 15.40
CA LEU A 86 -17.32 -5.98 15.16
C LEU A 86 -17.93 -7.37 15.04
N GLY A 87 -17.67 -8.04 13.93
CA GLY A 87 -18.22 -9.37 13.69
C GLY A 87 -17.93 -9.89 12.28
N GLU A 88 -18.43 -11.09 12.02
CA GLU A 88 -18.31 -11.74 10.73
C GLU A 88 -19.38 -11.21 9.75
N VAL A 89 -18.93 -10.77 8.58
CA VAL A 89 -19.81 -10.41 7.47
C VAL A 89 -19.76 -11.51 6.42
N LYS A 90 -20.94 -11.95 5.97
CA LYS A 90 -21.09 -12.82 4.81
C LYS A 90 -22.01 -12.15 3.80
N ILE A 91 -21.63 -12.22 2.56
CA ILE A 91 -22.44 -11.75 1.43
C ILE A 91 -22.92 -12.98 0.68
N ASP A 92 -24.23 -13.19 0.71
CA ASP A 92 -24.91 -14.08 -0.23
C ASP A 92 -25.37 -13.19 -1.39
N GLU A 93 -24.74 -13.35 -2.56
CA GLU A 93 -25.03 -12.54 -3.74
C GLU A 93 -26.52 -12.58 -4.08
N LYS A 94 -27.20 -13.74 -3.96
CA LYS A 94 -28.65 -13.85 -4.19
C LYS A 94 -29.49 -13.05 -3.17
N ASN A 95 -29.08 -12.98 -1.91
CA ASN A 95 -29.77 -12.16 -0.92
C ASN A 95 -29.48 -10.67 -1.15
N LEU A 96 -28.30 -10.33 -1.62
CA LEU A 96 -27.93 -8.97 -1.97
C LEU A 96 -28.78 -8.47 -3.14
N GLU A 97 -28.96 -9.31 -4.19
CA GLU A 97 -29.79 -9.04 -5.35
C GLU A 97 -31.28 -8.81 -4.99
N ASN A 98 -31.83 -9.71 -4.16
CA ASN A 98 -33.29 -9.76 -3.95
C ASN A 98 -33.78 -9.06 -2.69
N LYS A 99 -32.97 -8.92 -1.66
CA LYS A 99 -33.39 -8.46 -0.33
C LYS A 99 -32.64 -7.23 0.18
N ASN A 100 -31.69 -6.72 -0.59
CA ASN A 100 -30.83 -5.62 -0.17
C ASN A 100 -30.31 -5.83 1.30
N SER A 101 -29.77 -6.99 1.58
CA SER A 101 -29.32 -7.37 2.93
C SER A 101 -28.02 -8.18 2.92
N ILE A 102 -27.20 -7.97 3.94
CA ILE A 102 -25.99 -8.74 4.21
C ILE A 102 -26.15 -9.52 5.51
N SER A 103 -25.42 -10.61 5.68
CA SER A 103 -25.38 -11.34 6.94
C SER A 103 -24.27 -10.81 7.85
N PHE A 104 -24.60 -10.46 9.06
CA PHE A 104 -23.68 -10.07 10.13
C PHE A 104 -23.89 -10.98 11.33
N ASN A 105 -22.88 -11.78 11.69
CA ASN A 105 -22.97 -12.79 12.78
C ASN A 105 -24.21 -13.69 12.65
N GLY A 106 -24.54 -14.10 11.42
CA GLY A 106 -25.68 -14.97 11.12
C GLY A 106 -27.05 -14.27 11.09
N LYS A 107 -27.11 -12.96 11.29
CA LYS A 107 -28.36 -12.18 11.21
C LYS A 107 -28.33 -11.26 9.98
N ASN A 108 -29.44 -11.17 9.27
CA ASN A 108 -29.54 -10.24 8.14
C ASN A 108 -29.66 -8.80 8.63
N ILE A 109 -28.85 -7.92 8.05
CA ILE A 109 -28.90 -6.47 8.23
C ILE A 109 -29.24 -5.83 6.89
N GLY A 110 -30.29 -5.04 6.87
CA GLY A 110 -30.68 -4.20 5.72
C GLY A 110 -30.14 -2.79 5.87
N ALA A 111 -29.82 -2.15 4.74
CA ALA A 111 -29.50 -0.74 4.64
C ALA A 111 -29.94 -0.22 3.26
N ASP A 112 -30.09 1.09 3.14
CA ASP A 112 -30.45 1.72 1.86
C ASP A 112 -29.28 1.63 0.85
N LYS A 113 -28.04 1.75 1.33
CA LYS A 113 -26.81 1.70 0.53
C LYS A 113 -25.72 0.90 1.26
N TYR A 114 -24.86 0.24 0.50
CA TYR A 114 -23.72 -0.51 1.00
C TYR A 114 -22.44 -0.08 0.33
N VAL A 115 -21.37 0.03 1.11
CA VAL A 115 -20.00 0.16 0.60
C VAL A 115 -19.21 -1.06 1.06
N ILE A 116 -18.79 -1.89 0.11
CA ILE A 116 -17.96 -3.06 0.37
C ILE A 116 -16.50 -2.66 0.18
N ALA A 117 -15.81 -2.42 1.29
CA ALA A 117 -14.41 -1.96 1.32
C ALA A 117 -13.56 -2.84 2.26
N CYS A 118 -13.68 -4.17 2.10
CA CYS A 118 -13.09 -5.16 3.00
C CYS A 118 -11.64 -5.54 2.64
N GLY A 119 -11.00 -4.82 1.70
CA GLY A 119 -9.63 -5.06 1.29
C GLY A 119 -9.40 -6.51 0.85
N PRO A 120 -8.38 -7.22 1.39
CA PRO A 120 -8.07 -8.58 0.94
C PRO A 120 -9.20 -9.60 1.03
N TRP A 121 -10.25 -9.32 1.78
CA TRP A 121 -11.44 -10.18 1.87
C TRP A 121 -12.48 -9.90 0.79
N ASN A 122 -12.42 -8.75 0.08
CA ASN A 122 -13.36 -8.43 -1.00
C ASN A 122 -13.51 -9.57 -2.01
N ARG A 123 -12.36 -10.15 -2.43
CA ARG A 123 -12.34 -11.26 -3.38
C ARG A 123 -13.07 -12.51 -2.89
N LYS A 124 -13.08 -12.76 -1.58
CA LYS A 124 -13.82 -13.86 -0.96
C LYS A 124 -15.30 -13.56 -0.81
N LEU A 125 -15.63 -12.31 -0.57
CA LEU A 125 -17.01 -11.85 -0.40
C LEU A 125 -17.73 -11.75 -1.74
N LEU A 126 -17.03 -11.34 -2.80
CA LEU A 126 -17.57 -11.12 -4.15
C LEU A 126 -16.72 -11.86 -5.21
N PRO A 127 -16.70 -13.22 -5.18
CA PRO A 127 -15.81 -13.99 -6.02
C PRO A 127 -16.11 -13.91 -7.51
N LYS A 128 -17.37 -13.73 -7.91
CA LYS A 128 -17.75 -13.57 -9.32
C LYS A 128 -17.18 -12.27 -9.88
N MET A 129 -17.37 -11.16 -9.17
CA MET A 129 -16.94 -9.83 -9.58
C MET A 129 -15.41 -9.67 -9.52
N LEU A 130 -14.76 -10.05 -8.42
CA LEU A 130 -13.36 -9.72 -8.15
C LEU A 130 -12.38 -10.88 -8.32
N GLY A 131 -12.89 -12.11 -8.41
CA GLY A 131 -12.06 -13.32 -8.41
C GLY A 131 -11.08 -13.43 -9.57
N LYS A 132 -11.39 -12.80 -10.72
CA LYS A 132 -10.56 -12.83 -11.93
C LYS A 132 -9.68 -11.58 -12.13
N VAL A 133 -9.95 -10.49 -11.41
CA VAL A 133 -9.35 -9.19 -11.64
C VAL A 133 -8.48 -8.70 -10.47
N THR A 134 -8.46 -9.44 -9.35
CA THR A 134 -7.64 -9.14 -8.18
C THR A 134 -6.84 -10.35 -7.71
N PHE A 135 -5.76 -10.10 -6.98
CA PHE A 135 -4.98 -11.12 -6.28
C PHE A 135 -4.45 -10.58 -4.96
N ILE A 136 -4.25 -11.48 -3.98
CA ILE A 136 -3.78 -11.10 -2.66
C ILE A 136 -2.33 -11.53 -2.49
N SER A 137 -1.46 -10.60 -2.14
CA SER A 137 -0.04 -10.87 -1.94
C SER A 137 0.42 -10.53 -0.53
N ARG A 138 1.42 -11.30 -0.08
CA ARG A 138 2.14 -11.11 1.16
C ARG A 138 3.05 -9.89 1.05
N GLN A 139 3.12 -9.11 2.13
CA GLN A 139 4.03 -7.98 2.23
C GLN A 139 4.68 -7.96 3.61
N GLU A 140 6.01 -8.07 3.65
CA GLU A 140 6.74 -8.06 4.92
C GLU A 140 7.35 -6.71 5.23
N VAL A 141 7.23 -6.31 6.48
CA VAL A 141 7.76 -5.07 7.03
C VAL A 141 8.66 -5.39 8.21
N TYR A 142 9.83 -4.78 8.23
CA TYR A 142 10.84 -4.96 9.27
C TYR A 142 11.16 -3.63 9.92
N TYR A 143 11.31 -3.65 11.22
CA TYR A 143 11.78 -2.52 12.01
C TYR A 143 13.13 -2.88 12.64
N PHE A 144 14.12 -2.05 12.44
CA PHE A 144 15.47 -2.26 12.95
C PHE A 144 15.75 -1.31 14.10
N GLY A 145 16.48 -1.80 15.10
CA GLY A 145 17.09 -0.94 16.09
C GLY A 145 18.12 -0.03 15.43
N VAL A 146 18.37 1.13 16.03
CA VAL A 146 19.40 2.08 15.61
C VAL A 146 20.40 2.29 16.75
N PRO A 147 21.66 2.72 16.45
CA PRO A 147 22.63 3.01 17.49
C PRO A 147 22.15 4.10 18.43
N ASN A 148 22.29 3.91 19.75
CA ASN A 148 21.82 4.87 20.76
C ASN A 148 22.49 6.24 20.65
N ASP A 149 23.75 6.28 20.25
CA ASP A 149 24.55 7.50 20.06
C ASP A 149 24.22 8.25 18.77
N SER A 150 23.48 7.65 17.89
CA SER A 150 23.15 8.17 16.55
C SER A 150 21.65 8.21 16.25
N VAL A 151 20.79 7.97 17.23
CA VAL A 151 19.31 7.94 17.04
C VAL A 151 18.80 9.16 16.30
N ILE A 152 19.34 10.33 16.60
CA ILE A 152 18.94 11.60 15.97
C ILE A 152 19.15 11.61 14.46
N LYS A 153 20.15 10.88 13.95
CA LYS A 153 20.43 10.79 12.50
C LYS A 153 19.42 9.94 11.74
N TYR A 154 18.65 9.12 12.46
CA TYR A 154 17.66 8.20 11.89
C TYR A 154 16.23 8.64 12.10
N ASN A 155 15.98 9.68 12.91
CA ASN A 155 14.62 10.18 13.15
C ASN A 155 14.13 11.11 12.02
N SER A 156 12.87 11.47 12.05
CA SER A 156 12.23 12.31 11.02
C SER A 156 12.72 13.77 10.97
N ASP A 157 13.41 14.25 12.01
CA ASP A 157 14.01 15.59 12.00
C ASP A 157 15.27 15.66 11.11
N SER A 158 15.94 14.52 10.93
CA SER A 158 17.22 14.44 10.23
C SER A 158 17.19 13.60 8.95
N MET A 159 16.16 12.78 8.78
CA MET A 159 16.04 11.85 7.67
C MET A 159 14.60 11.82 7.13
N PRO A 160 14.39 11.97 5.81
CA PRO A 160 13.09 11.80 5.19
C PRO A 160 12.69 10.33 5.10
N CYS A 161 11.42 10.06 4.77
CA CYS A 161 11.05 8.79 4.16
C CYS A 161 11.85 8.57 2.88
N TRP A 162 12.01 7.34 2.45
CA TRP A 162 12.80 7.06 1.26
C TRP A 162 12.18 5.92 0.43
N LEU A 163 12.41 5.99 -0.87
CA LEU A 163 12.06 4.99 -1.86
C LEU A 163 13.27 4.75 -2.75
N ASP A 164 13.73 3.52 -2.81
CA ASP A 164 14.86 3.08 -3.62
C ASP A 164 14.32 2.29 -4.83
N LEU A 165 14.38 2.93 -5.99
CA LEU A 165 13.96 2.38 -7.27
C LEU A 165 15.13 1.58 -7.86
N ASN A 166 15.12 0.27 -7.64
CA ASN A 166 16.15 -0.63 -8.10
C ASN A 166 15.80 -1.23 -9.47
N SER A 167 16.83 -1.44 -10.32
CA SER A 167 16.69 -2.07 -11.65
C SER A 167 16.11 -3.49 -11.59
N ASP A 168 16.40 -4.22 -10.53
CA ASP A 168 15.94 -5.61 -10.37
C ASP A 168 14.49 -5.72 -9.93
N ASN A 169 13.77 -4.58 -9.84
CA ASN A 169 12.40 -4.50 -9.34
C ASN A 169 11.96 -5.75 -8.56
N PRO A 170 11.61 -5.65 -7.31
CA PRO A 170 10.84 -4.58 -6.67
C PRO A 170 11.71 -3.60 -5.85
N SER A 171 11.10 -2.46 -5.55
CA SER A 171 11.72 -1.36 -4.83
C SER A 171 11.77 -1.60 -3.33
N TYR A 172 12.79 -1.04 -2.68
CA TYR A 172 12.80 -0.91 -1.22
C TYR A 172 12.25 0.45 -0.81
N TYR A 173 11.59 0.50 0.31
CA TYR A 173 11.17 1.76 0.91
C TYR A 173 11.28 1.72 2.42
N GLY A 174 11.35 2.88 3.03
CA GLY A 174 11.40 2.97 4.47
C GLY A 174 10.89 4.28 5.05
N ILE A 175 10.76 4.24 6.36
CA ILE A 175 10.32 5.38 7.17
C ILE A 175 11.37 5.57 8.26
N PRO A 176 11.72 6.83 8.59
CA PRO A 176 12.65 7.16 9.68
C PRO A 176 12.32 6.45 10.99
N PHE A 177 13.31 6.36 11.84
CA PHE A 177 13.15 5.80 13.18
C PHE A 177 12.04 6.54 13.93
N HIS A 178 11.07 5.78 14.40
CA HIS A 178 10.01 6.27 15.25
C HIS A 178 10.11 5.66 16.64
N LEU A 179 9.97 6.47 17.66
CA LEU A 179 9.89 6.04 19.05
C LEU A 179 8.92 4.85 19.19
N ASN A 180 9.33 3.79 19.83
CA ASN A 180 8.58 2.55 20.08
C ASN A 180 8.51 1.54 18.94
N LYS A 181 9.10 1.79 17.75
CA LYS A 181 9.05 0.80 16.64
C LYS A 181 10.40 0.49 16.03
N GLY A 182 11.22 1.49 15.80
CA GLY A 182 12.49 1.34 15.08
C GLY A 182 12.49 1.95 13.69
N PHE A 183 13.56 1.72 12.95
CA PHE A 183 13.78 2.16 11.58
C PHE A 183 13.11 1.18 10.62
N LYS A 184 12.08 1.65 9.90
CA LYS A 184 11.24 0.79 9.06
C LYS A 184 11.88 0.55 7.69
N ILE A 185 11.88 -0.71 7.26
CA ILE A 185 12.22 -1.12 5.89
C ILE A 185 11.20 -2.13 5.40
N SER A 186 10.86 -2.04 4.14
CA SER A 186 10.05 -3.02 3.44
C SER A 186 10.51 -3.16 1.99
N TYR A 187 10.32 -4.34 1.45
CA TYR A 187 10.58 -4.69 0.06
C TYR A 187 9.25 -4.83 -0.66
N ASP A 188 9.00 -3.98 -1.64
CA ASP A 188 7.71 -3.89 -2.31
C ASP A 188 7.59 -4.94 -3.43
N GLU A 189 7.35 -6.19 -3.05
CA GLU A 189 7.12 -7.31 -3.96
C GLU A 189 5.69 -7.85 -3.82
N ARG A 190 5.02 -8.09 -4.94
CA ARG A 190 3.63 -8.55 -4.98
C ARG A 190 3.49 -9.99 -5.47
N SER A 191 4.58 -10.74 -5.54
CA SER A 191 4.62 -12.07 -6.15
C SER A 191 4.32 -13.24 -5.20
N THR A 192 4.42 -13.02 -3.88
CA THR A 192 4.18 -14.08 -2.89
C THR A 192 2.69 -14.17 -2.56
N PRO A 193 2.03 -15.30 -2.83
CA PRO A 193 0.62 -15.49 -2.49
C PRO A 193 0.34 -15.37 -1.00
N PHE A 194 -0.85 -14.87 -0.67
CA PHE A 194 -1.31 -14.76 0.71
C PHE A 194 -2.82 -14.99 0.81
N ASP A 195 -3.23 -15.81 1.75
CA ASP A 195 -4.62 -15.93 2.14
C ASP A 195 -4.83 -15.19 3.47
N PRO A 196 -5.75 -14.22 3.54
CA PRO A 196 -5.92 -13.37 4.73
C PRO A 196 -6.37 -14.13 5.98
N ASP A 197 -6.99 -15.32 5.81
CA ASP A 197 -7.53 -16.11 6.92
C ASP A 197 -6.59 -17.24 7.35
N THR A 198 -5.91 -17.89 6.40
CA THR A 198 -5.19 -19.15 6.65
C THR A 198 -3.67 -19.04 6.59
N SER A 199 -3.13 -18.02 5.88
CA SER A 199 -1.67 -17.84 5.82
C SER A 199 -1.11 -17.40 7.17
N ASP A 200 0.03 -17.96 7.55
CA ASP A 200 0.76 -17.51 8.73
C ASP A 200 1.30 -16.08 8.58
N ARG A 201 1.66 -15.48 9.70
CA ARG A 201 2.28 -14.16 9.76
C ARG A 201 3.69 -14.22 10.33
N ILE A 202 4.38 -15.33 10.04
CA ILE A 202 5.78 -15.54 10.38
C ILE A 202 6.63 -15.05 9.21
N PRO A 203 7.63 -14.18 9.44
CA PRO A 203 8.53 -13.72 8.37
C PRO A 203 9.27 -14.86 7.69
N ILE A 204 9.35 -14.80 6.36
CA ILE A 204 10.08 -15.79 5.58
C ILE A 204 11.59 -15.56 5.73
N PRO A 205 12.39 -16.55 6.17
CA PRO A 205 13.82 -16.37 6.45
C PRO A 205 14.62 -15.79 5.27
N GLU A 206 14.31 -16.21 4.05
CA GLU A 206 14.96 -15.72 2.83
C GLU A 206 14.69 -14.24 2.59
N LEU A 207 13.45 -13.76 2.87
CA LEU A 207 13.10 -12.36 2.74
C LEU A 207 13.79 -11.51 3.82
N VAL A 208 13.90 -12.03 5.04
CA VAL A 208 14.68 -11.40 6.12
C VAL A 208 16.15 -11.25 5.71
N LYS A 209 16.77 -12.34 5.20
CA LYS A 209 18.17 -12.34 4.75
C LYS A 209 18.39 -11.33 3.62
N ARG A 210 17.50 -11.29 2.64
CA ARG A 210 17.53 -10.35 1.52
C ARG A 210 17.44 -8.91 2.00
N THR A 211 16.49 -8.61 2.89
CA THR A 211 16.30 -7.26 3.45
C THR A 211 17.52 -6.82 4.28
N LYS A 212 18.12 -7.71 5.08
CA LYS A 212 19.38 -7.42 5.79
C LYS A 212 20.53 -7.13 4.84
N LYS A 213 20.66 -7.87 3.74
CA LYS A 213 21.69 -7.61 2.72
C LYS A 213 21.54 -6.21 2.13
N TYR A 214 20.31 -5.84 1.78
CA TYR A 214 20.01 -4.49 1.29
C TYR A 214 20.31 -3.43 2.35
N LEU A 215 19.82 -3.60 3.58
CA LEU A 215 20.07 -2.69 4.70
C LEU A 215 21.58 -2.43 4.90
N TYR A 216 22.38 -3.48 4.89
CA TYR A 216 23.82 -3.39 5.14
C TYR A 216 24.57 -2.65 4.03
N ASN A 217 24.05 -2.68 2.80
CA ASN A 217 24.58 -1.88 1.70
C ASN A 217 24.13 -0.43 1.78
N ARG A 218 22.84 -0.20 1.93
CA ARG A 218 22.24 1.16 1.88
C ARG A 218 22.48 1.96 3.16
N PHE A 219 22.49 1.29 4.31
CA PHE A 219 22.70 1.86 5.66
C PHE A 219 23.79 1.10 6.42
N PRO A 220 25.08 1.25 6.04
CA PRO A 220 26.17 0.43 6.59
C PRO A 220 26.29 0.47 8.10
N HIS A 221 25.96 1.60 8.73
CA HIS A 221 25.99 1.77 10.19
C HIS A 221 24.93 0.93 10.92
N LEU A 222 23.91 0.40 10.22
CA LEU A 222 22.93 -0.53 10.80
C LEU A 222 23.33 -2.00 10.68
N LYS A 223 24.54 -2.28 10.18
CA LYS A 223 25.06 -3.65 10.14
C LYS A 223 25.08 -4.23 11.55
N ASN A 224 24.54 -5.44 11.69
CA ASN A 224 24.43 -6.16 12.97
C ASN A 224 23.42 -5.60 13.99
N HIS A 225 22.69 -4.53 13.67
CA HIS A 225 21.58 -4.11 14.51
C HIS A 225 20.41 -5.09 14.45
N PRO A 226 19.74 -5.35 15.58
CA PRO A 226 18.67 -6.34 15.63
C PRO A 226 17.41 -5.84 14.92
N ILE A 227 16.60 -6.78 14.45
CA ILE A 227 15.21 -6.51 14.11
C ILE A 227 14.45 -6.41 15.43
N SER A 228 13.82 -5.27 15.66
CA SER A 228 13.02 -4.99 16.87
C SER A 228 11.57 -5.45 16.73
N GLU A 229 11.01 -5.38 15.52
CA GLU A 229 9.64 -5.82 15.22
C GLU A 229 9.57 -6.29 13.77
N THR A 230 8.71 -7.26 13.52
CA THR A 230 8.34 -7.68 12.15
C THR A 230 6.83 -7.67 12.00
N ARG A 231 6.34 -7.39 10.79
CA ARG A 231 4.92 -7.51 10.45
C ARG A 231 4.76 -8.15 9.09
N VAL A 232 3.80 -9.04 8.99
CA VAL A 232 3.33 -9.58 7.73
C VAL A 232 2.01 -8.93 7.40
N CYS A 233 2.06 -8.04 6.42
CA CYS A 233 0.91 -7.35 5.85
C CYS A 233 0.42 -8.09 4.60
N GLN A 234 -0.67 -7.61 4.04
CA GLN A 234 -1.32 -8.17 2.87
C GLN A 234 -1.78 -7.04 1.95
N TYR A 235 -1.58 -7.21 0.65
CA TYR A 235 -2.08 -6.30 -0.36
C TYR A 235 -3.16 -6.98 -1.19
N GLU A 236 -4.28 -6.31 -1.38
CA GLU A 236 -5.24 -6.61 -2.43
C GLU A 236 -4.82 -5.84 -3.67
N ASN A 237 -4.39 -6.54 -4.69
CA ASN A 237 -3.89 -5.94 -5.92
C ASN A 237 -4.89 -6.12 -7.06
N SER A 238 -5.13 -5.08 -7.84
CA SER A 238 -5.67 -5.17 -9.19
C SER A 238 -4.56 -5.47 -10.19
N PHE A 239 -4.89 -5.90 -11.39
CA PHE A 239 -3.89 -6.28 -12.39
C PHE A 239 -3.11 -5.09 -12.95
N ASP A 240 -3.70 -3.91 -12.95
CA ASP A 240 -3.07 -2.67 -13.41
C ASP A 240 -2.58 -1.77 -12.27
N GLY A 241 -2.87 -2.13 -11.01
CA GLY A 241 -2.50 -1.37 -9.83
C GLY A 241 -3.43 -0.22 -9.46
N ASN A 242 -4.44 0.07 -10.28
CA ASN A 242 -5.42 1.12 -9.98
C ASN A 242 -6.55 0.60 -9.09
N PHE A 243 -7.23 1.50 -8.39
CA PHE A 243 -8.44 1.15 -7.63
C PHE A 243 -9.53 0.60 -8.53
N ILE A 244 -10.37 -0.25 -7.96
CA ILE A 244 -11.62 -0.69 -8.56
C ILE A 244 -12.74 -0.04 -7.74
N ILE A 245 -13.53 0.81 -8.40
CA ILE A 245 -14.76 1.37 -7.84
C ILE A 245 -15.85 1.01 -8.83
N ASN A 246 -16.84 0.21 -8.41
CA ASN A 246 -17.92 -0.21 -9.30
C ASN A 246 -19.17 -0.53 -8.49
N TYR A 247 -20.31 -0.33 -9.09
CA TYR A 247 -21.54 -0.90 -8.57
C TYR A 247 -21.52 -2.43 -8.71
N HIS A 248 -22.22 -3.10 -7.82
CA HIS A 248 -22.47 -4.53 -7.97
C HIS A 248 -23.35 -4.76 -9.21
N GLU A 249 -23.05 -5.81 -9.99
CA GLU A 249 -23.72 -6.05 -11.29
C GLU A 249 -25.24 -6.15 -11.17
N GLU A 250 -25.75 -6.66 -10.05
CA GLU A 250 -27.17 -6.95 -9.81
C GLU A 250 -27.81 -5.99 -8.78
N ASN A 251 -27.10 -4.97 -8.27
CA ASN A 251 -27.64 -4.07 -7.26
C ASN A 251 -26.94 -2.71 -7.21
N ASP A 252 -27.59 -1.68 -7.73
CA ASP A 252 -27.10 -0.30 -7.75
C ASP A 252 -27.04 0.38 -6.36
N ASN A 253 -27.52 -0.29 -5.32
CA ASN A 253 -27.36 0.19 -3.94
C ASN A 253 -26.04 -0.30 -3.29
N VAL A 254 -25.28 -1.11 -4.00
CA VAL A 254 -24.01 -1.68 -3.51
C VAL A 254 -22.86 -1.20 -4.36
N ILE A 255 -21.95 -0.47 -3.75
CA ILE A 255 -20.69 -0.08 -4.38
C ILE A 255 -19.52 -0.83 -3.76
N VAL A 256 -18.58 -1.25 -4.60
CA VAL A 256 -17.39 -2.00 -4.21
C VAL A 256 -16.17 -1.11 -4.38
N LEU A 257 -15.34 -1.01 -3.34
CA LEU A 257 -14.03 -0.35 -3.36
C LEU A 257 -12.95 -1.40 -3.11
N SER A 258 -12.13 -1.67 -4.11
CA SER A 258 -11.15 -2.76 -4.13
C SER A 258 -9.87 -2.32 -4.83
N GLY A 259 -8.89 -3.22 -4.95
CA GLY A 259 -7.67 -2.99 -5.74
C GLY A 259 -6.76 -1.90 -5.19
N SER A 260 -6.64 -1.76 -3.86
CA SER A 260 -5.82 -0.72 -3.23
C SER A 260 -4.32 -0.85 -3.52
N SER A 261 -3.85 -2.01 -3.96
CA SER A 261 -2.51 -2.31 -4.52
C SER A 261 -1.35 -1.77 -3.68
N GLY A 262 -1.51 -1.73 -2.35
CA GLY A 262 -0.49 -1.28 -1.39
C GLY A 262 -0.38 0.23 -1.19
N HIS A 263 -1.10 1.06 -1.95
CA HIS A 263 -1.03 2.53 -1.84
C HIS A 263 -2.35 3.19 -1.40
N GLY A 264 -3.39 2.42 -1.10
CA GLY A 264 -4.72 2.94 -0.76
C GLY A 264 -4.81 3.73 0.53
N PHE A 265 -4.00 3.44 1.54
CA PHE A 265 -4.16 4.06 2.86
C PHE A 265 -4.08 5.59 2.83
N LYS A 266 -3.09 6.14 2.17
CA LYS A 266 -2.89 7.61 2.06
C LYS A 266 -4.01 8.31 1.28
N LEU A 267 -4.69 7.59 0.40
CA LEU A 267 -5.78 8.11 -0.43
C LEU A 267 -7.17 7.89 0.19
N GLY A 268 -7.24 7.20 1.34
CA GLY A 268 -8.50 6.84 2.01
C GLY A 268 -9.51 7.97 2.16
N PRO A 269 -9.14 9.16 2.65
CA PRO A 269 -10.07 10.28 2.76
C PRO A 269 -10.66 10.73 1.42
N GLY A 270 -9.83 10.89 0.39
CA GLY A 270 -10.28 11.26 -0.96
C GLY A 270 -11.14 10.18 -1.62
N LEU A 271 -10.80 8.91 -1.43
CA LEU A 271 -11.61 7.78 -1.90
C LEU A 271 -12.97 7.73 -1.19
N GLY A 272 -13.00 7.99 0.11
CA GLY A 272 -14.25 8.05 0.86
C GLY A 272 -15.17 9.17 0.38
N GLU A 273 -14.61 10.35 0.09
CA GLU A 273 -15.35 11.47 -0.49
C GLU A 273 -15.87 11.13 -1.90
N LEU A 274 -15.02 10.55 -2.75
CA LEU A 274 -15.42 10.13 -4.09
C LEU A 274 -16.56 9.11 -4.06
N VAL A 275 -16.45 8.07 -3.22
CA VAL A 275 -17.49 7.04 -3.09
C VAL A 275 -18.79 7.64 -2.55
N LYS A 276 -18.72 8.57 -1.59
CA LYS A 276 -19.88 9.32 -1.12
C LYS A 276 -20.54 10.09 -2.27
N ASP A 277 -19.74 10.80 -3.09
CA ASP A 277 -20.27 11.58 -4.20
C ASP A 277 -20.92 10.71 -5.27
N ILE A 278 -20.35 9.51 -5.54
CA ILE A 278 -20.95 8.55 -6.46
C ILE A 278 -22.29 8.03 -5.92
N LEU A 279 -22.35 7.65 -4.64
CA LEU A 279 -23.54 7.04 -4.04
C LEU A 279 -24.69 8.01 -3.75
N ILE A 280 -24.38 9.25 -3.41
CA ILE A 280 -25.35 10.21 -2.88
C ILE A 280 -25.61 11.35 -3.85
N ASN A 281 -24.61 11.75 -4.65
CA ASN A 281 -24.66 12.89 -5.55
C ASN A 281 -24.68 12.46 -7.02
N ASP A 282 -24.89 11.18 -7.32
CA ASP A 282 -24.95 10.58 -8.66
C ASP A 282 -23.75 10.95 -9.56
N LYS A 283 -22.57 11.10 -8.96
CA LYS A 283 -21.33 11.36 -9.69
C LYS A 283 -20.91 10.12 -10.48
N ASP A 284 -20.46 10.30 -11.69
CA ASP A 284 -19.93 9.22 -12.52
C ASP A 284 -18.68 8.57 -11.89
N ILE A 285 -18.56 7.27 -12.06
CA ILE A 285 -17.34 6.54 -11.71
C ILE A 285 -16.24 6.92 -12.70
N PRO A 286 -15.06 7.38 -12.24
CA PRO A 286 -13.95 7.65 -13.13
C PRO A 286 -13.55 6.40 -13.93
N LYS A 287 -13.35 6.57 -15.24
CA LYS A 287 -13.04 5.46 -16.17
C LYS A 287 -11.82 4.63 -15.74
N GLU A 288 -10.83 5.29 -15.15
CA GLU A 288 -9.62 4.66 -14.61
C GLU A 288 -9.89 3.76 -13.39
N PHE A 289 -11.06 3.84 -12.77
CA PHE A 289 -11.46 3.01 -11.64
C PHE A 289 -12.57 2.01 -11.99
N ASP A 290 -13.20 2.14 -13.16
CA ASP A 290 -14.20 1.18 -13.64
C ASP A 290 -13.57 -0.20 -13.88
N ILE A 291 -14.24 -1.26 -13.42
CA ILE A 291 -13.75 -2.63 -13.51
C ILE A 291 -13.64 -3.13 -14.97
N GLY A 292 -14.45 -2.59 -15.87
CA GLY A 292 -14.46 -2.97 -17.29
C GLY A 292 -13.12 -2.72 -18.00
N ARG A 293 -12.30 -1.79 -17.50
CA ARG A 293 -10.94 -1.54 -18.02
C ARG A 293 -10.02 -2.76 -17.90
N LEU A 294 -10.27 -3.65 -16.92
CA LEU A 294 -9.45 -4.84 -16.66
C LEU A 294 -9.75 -6.00 -17.63
N ASN A 295 -10.75 -5.86 -18.49
CA ASN A 295 -11.03 -6.80 -19.58
C ASN A 295 -10.08 -6.58 -20.79
N ASN A 296 -9.34 -5.46 -20.81
CA ASN A 296 -8.36 -5.16 -21.83
C ASN A 296 -7.00 -5.80 -21.49
N ASP A 297 -6.12 -5.96 -22.50
CA ASP A 297 -4.76 -6.50 -22.28
C ASP A 297 -3.88 -5.52 -21.50
N ASN A 298 -3.63 -5.82 -20.23
CA ASN A 298 -2.78 -5.08 -19.32
C ASN A 298 -1.36 -5.68 -19.20
N SER A 299 -0.90 -6.43 -20.20
CA SER A 299 0.33 -7.21 -20.17
C SER A 299 1.61 -6.40 -19.92
N SER A 300 1.61 -5.10 -20.20
CA SER A 300 2.75 -4.19 -19.97
C SER A 300 2.85 -3.64 -18.55
N SER A 301 1.85 -3.85 -17.71
CA SER A 301 1.83 -3.35 -16.33
C SER A 301 2.81 -4.12 -15.43
N GLN A 302 3.52 -3.40 -14.53
CA GLN A 302 4.34 -4.05 -13.50
C GLN A 302 3.52 -4.98 -12.59
N TYR A 303 2.24 -4.66 -12.37
CA TYR A 303 1.32 -5.48 -11.57
C TYR A 303 0.90 -6.74 -12.33
N TYR A 304 0.76 -6.68 -13.63
CA TYR A 304 0.53 -7.86 -14.46
C TYR A 304 1.72 -8.84 -14.39
N ASN A 305 2.94 -8.33 -14.48
CA ASN A 305 4.15 -9.13 -14.31
C ASN A 305 4.25 -9.75 -12.90
N ALA A 306 3.89 -8.99 -11.86
CA ALA A 306 3.81 -9.49 -10.50
C ALA A 306 2.74 -10.60 -10.37
N GLN A 307 1.60 -10.46 -11.04
CA GLN A 307 0.56 -11.49 -11.08
C GLN A 307 1.02 -12.78 -11.79
N ILE A 308 1.80 -12.67 -12.87
CA ILE A 308 2.37 -13.86 -13.52
C ILE A 308 3.29 -14.62 -12.55
N LYS A 309 4.19 -13.90 -11.86
CA LYS A 309 5.04 -14.47 -10.81
C LYS A 309 4.21 -15.05 -9.66
N TYR A 310 3.17 -14.33 -9.23
CA TYR A 310 2.22 -14.79 -8.22
C TYR A 310 1.58 -16.13 -8.61
N ASN A 311 1.06 -16.25 -9.83
CA ASN A 311 0.40 -17.45 -10.31
C ASN A 311 1.39 -18.65 -10.41
N LYS A 312 2.64 -18.39 -10.80
CA LYS A 312 3.71 -19.40 -10.77
C LYS A 312 3.99 -19.87 -9.34
N ASN A 313 4.17 -18.92 -8.42
CA ASN A 313 4.45 -19.21 -7.02
C ASN A 313 3.27 -19.94 -6.34
N LYS A 314 2.03 -19.57 -6.62
CA LYS A 314 0.85 -20.24 -6.08
C LYS A 314 0.83 -21.75 -6.41
N ARG A 315 1.32 -22.14 -7.59
CA ARG A 315 1.43 -23.56 -7.98
C ARG A 315 2.50 -24.31 -7.20
N LEU A 316 3.46 -23.63 -6.59
CA LEU A 316 4.52 -24.23 -5.77
C LEU A 316 4.11 -24.38 -4.30
N PHE A 317 3.09 -23.69 -3.86
CA PHE A 317 2.59 -23.69 -2.47
C PHE A 317 1.25 -24.42 -2.29
N ASN A 318 0.63 -24.92 -3.38
CA ASN A 318 -0.51 -25.84 -3.40
C ASN A 318 -0.05 -27.27 -3.76
#